data_3b2403027fda107b7f2f016d9f49edd0
#
_entry.id   3b2403027fda107b7f2f016d9f49edd0
#
_cell.length_a   1.000
_cell.length_b   1.000
_cell.length_c   1.000
_cell.angle_alpha   90.00
_cell.angle_beta   90.00
_cell.angle_gamma   90.00
#
_symmetry.space_group_name_H-M   'P 1'
#
loop_
_entity.id
_entity.type
_entity.pdbx_description
1 polymer ?
#
loop_
_entity_poly.entity_id
_entity_poly.type
_entity_poly.pdbx_seq_one_letter_code
_entity_poly.pdbx_strand_id
1 'polypeptide(L)'
;MAYHETRFAHDDRRKVLWRTLCHSYFQRLVAPSDAVLELGSGYGDFINHIQCARKIAVDQWAGAVDYLGPDVQAEISSIVDLGAIADRSIDFVFASNVFEHLRQAEFATCLVEVKRVLRPRGTLNILQPNYRFCCNEYFDDYTHVAIYSDRSLCDFLRVNGLRVVECKPRFLPLTIKSRLPVWPALIRAYLASPIKPLAKQMFVRAEVDCNTWPE
;
A
#
# COMPACT_ATOMS: atom_id res chain seq x y z
N MET A 1 0.57 8.51 -19.56
CA MET A 1 1.43 9.71 -19.55
C MET A 1 0.92 10.81 -18.62
N ALA A 2 -0.34 11.21 -18.68
CA ALA A 2 -0.83 12.37 -17.92
C ALA A 2 -0.97 12.23 -16.40
N TYR A 3 -1.14 11.04 -15.84
CA TYR A 3 -1.42 10.87 -14.38
C TYR A 3 -0.24 11.25 -13.48
N HIS A 4 0.94 10.72 -13.79
CA HIS A 4 2.17 11.01 -13.01
C HIS A 4 2.61 12.49 -13.14
N GLU A 5 2.29 13.15 -14.25
CA GLU A 5 2.63 14.56 -14.46
C GLU A 5 1.66 15.51 -13.74
N THR A 6 0.40 15.15 -13.59
CA THR A 6 -0.65 16.05 -13.11
C THR A 6 -1.08 15.81 -11.68
N ARG A 7 -1.19 14.57 -11.26
CA ARG A 7 -1.73 14.17 -9.94
C ARG A 7 -0.67 13.65 -8.99
N PHE A 8 0.35 12.98 -9.52
CA PHE A 8 1.36 12.28 -8.73
C PHE A 8 2.74 12.93 -8.91
N ALA A 9 2.82 14.27 -8.85
CA ALA A 9 4.07 15.00 -8.99
C ALA A 9 5.07 14.62 -7.88
N HIS A 10 6.34 14.46 -8.27
CA HIS A 10 7.44 14.25 -7.33
C HIS A 10 7.58 15.47 -6.40
N ASP A 11 7.55 15.25 -5.08
CA ASP A 11 7.67 16.29 -4.05
C ASP A 11 8.62 15.79 -2.95
N ASP A 12 9.66 16.54 -2.65
CA ASP A 12 10.65 16.17 -1.62
C ASP A 12 10.02 16.01 -0.22
N ARG A 13 8.90 16.67 0.06
CA ARG A 13 8.12 16.46 1.28
C ARG A 13 7.60 15.02 1.40
N ARG A 14 7.29 14.37 0.26
CA ARG A 14 6.91 12.95 0.23
C ARG A 14 8.05 12.07 0.72
N LYS A 15 9.29 12.32 0.28
CA LYS A 15 10.47 11.55 0.74
C LYS A 15 10.64 11.65 2.26
N VAL A 16 10.50 12.86 2.85
CA VAL A 16 10.59 13.04 4.30
C VAL A 16 9.46 12.28 5.02
N LEU A 17 8.23 12.39 4.50
CA LEU A 17 7.07 11.69 5.05
C LEU A 17 7.30 10.18 5.02
N TRP A 18 7.56 9.61 3.85
CA TRP A 18 7.66 8.16 3.67
C TRP A 18 8.85 7.56 4.41
N ARG A 19 10.02 8.22 4.38
CA ARG A 19 11.15 7.80 5.21
C ARG A 19 10.76 7.73 6.68
N THR A 20 10.04 8.73 7.16
CA THR A 20 9.63 8.77 8.57
C THR A 20 8.57 7.71 8.88
N LEU A 21 7.59 7.51 8.00
CA LEU A 21 6.58 6.45 8.12
C LEU A 21 7.22 5.06 8.14
N CYS A 22 8.12 4.78 7.19
CA CYS A 22 8.82 3.51 7.12
C CYS A 22 9.61 3.24 8.41
N HIS A 23 10.49 4.16 8.82
CA HIS A 23 11.32 3.95 10.01
C HIS A 23 10.52 3.92 11.33
N SER A 24 9.44 4.70 11.44
CA SER A 24 8.74 4.87 12.72
C SER A 24 7.54 3.93 12.89
N TYR A 25 6.99 3.40 11.79
CA TYR A 25 5.81 2.55 11.82
C TYR A 25 6.00 1.25 11.05
N PHE A 26 6.21 1.28 9.74
CA PHE A 26 6.17 0.08 8.91
C PHE A 26 7.33 -0.88 9.19
N GLN A 27 8.52 -0.38 9.55
CA GLN A 27 9.66 -1.23 9.87
C GLN A 27 9.41 -2.18 11.05
N ARG A 28 8.48 -1.85 11.94
CA ARG A 28 8.08 -2.74 13.06
C ARG A 28 7.26 -3.95 12.59
N LEU A 29 6.75 -3.89 11.37
CA LEU A 29 5.92 -4.92 10.74
C LEU A 29 6.72 -5.79 9.78
N VAL A 30 7.97 -5.40 9.49
CA VAL A 30 8.86 -6.06 8.52
C VAL A 30 10.13 -6.50 9.21
N ALA A 31 10.42 -7.79 9.16
CA ALA A 31 11.67 -8.34 9.68
C ALA A 31 12.83 -8.13 8.70
N PRO A 32 14.09 -8.06 9.18
CA PRO A 32 15.25 -7.95 8.30
C PRO A 32 15.41 -9.11 7.30
N SER A 33 14.84 -10.27 7.61
CA SER A 33 14.86 -11.47 6.75
C SER A 33 13.75 -11.54 5.71
N ASP A 34 12.78 -10.61 5.76
CA ASP A 34 11.58 -10.67 4.94
C ASP A 34 11.86 -10.33 3.47
N ALA A 35 11.05 -10.93 2.59
CA ALA A 35 10.86 -10.50 1.22
C ALA A 35 9.62 -9.59 1.14
N VAL A 36 9.81 -8.37 0.68
CA VAL A 36 8.78 -7.33 0.58
C VAL A 36 8.42 -7.08 -0.88
N LEU A 37 7.13 -7.04 -1.17
CA LEU A 37 6.56 -6.71 -2.46
C LEU A 37 5.71 -5.44 -2.34
N GLU A 38 6.01 -4.39 -3.10
CA GLU A 38 5.15 -3.22 -3.26
C GLU A 38 4.36 -3.31 -4.56
N LEU A 39 3.03 -3.21 -4.46
CA LEU A 39 2.11 -3.16 -5.60
C LEU A 39 1.76 -1.70 -5.91
N GLY A 40 1.92 -1.28 -7.17
CA GLY A 40 1.74 0.11 -7.58
C GLY A 40 2.78 1.01 -6.95
N SER A 41 4.07 0.69 -7.15
CA SER A 41 5.17 1.35 -6.45
C SER A 41 5.38 2.82 -6.83
N GLY A 42 4.96 3.24 -8.03
CA GLY A 42 5.12 4.61 -8.52
C GLY A 42 6.56 5.10 -8.35
N TYR A 43 6.77 6.11 -7.51
CA TYR A 43 8.11 6.67 -7.21
C TYR A 43 8.92 5.87 -6.17
N GLY A 44 8.49 4.68 -5.78
CA GLY A 44 9.17 3.85 -4.80
C GLY A 44 9.20 4.43 -3.38
N ASP A 45 8.22 5.24 -3.04
CA ASP A 45 8.17 5.98 -1.77
C ASP A 45 8.25 5.06 -0.53
N PHE A 46 7.67 3.86 -0.59
CA PHE A 46 7.75 2.89 0.50
C PHE A 46 8.96 1.97 0.32
N ILE A 47 9.09 1.29 -0.83
CA ILE A 47 10.08 0.22 -1.02
C ILE A 47 11.53 0.70 -0.86
N ASN A 48 11.82 1.95 -1.25
CA ASN A 48 13.15 2.54 -1.09
C ASN A 48 13.54 2.79 0.38
N HIS A 49 12.56 2.89 1.28
CA HIS A 49 12.81 3.28 2.67
C HIS A 49 12.62 2.15 3.68
N ILE A 50 12.12 0.99 3.24
CA ILE A 50 12.01 -0.19 4.11
C ILE A 50 13.31 -1.00 4.09
N GLN A 51 13.67 -1.61 5.23
CA GLN A 51 14.85 -2.46 5.36
C GLN A 51 14.41 -3.92 5.47
N CYS A 52 14.83 -4.75 4.52
CA CYS A 52 14.51 -6.18 4.46
C CYS A 52 15.52 -6.91 3.57
N ALA A 53 15.44 -8.23 3.50
CA ALA A 53 16.36 -9.06 2.74
C ALA A 53 16.14 -8.96 1.22
N ARG A 54 14.89 -8.85 0.76
CA ARG A 54 14.54 -8.77 -0.66
C ARG A 54 13.43 -7.74 -0.89
N LYS A 55 13.62 -6.90 -1.90
CA LYS A 55 12.68 -5.85 -2.30
C LYS A 55 12.24 -6.06 -3.72
N ILE A 56 10.93 -6.08 -3.95
CA ILE A 56 10.34 -6.16 -5.28
C ILE A 56 9.31 -5.04 -5.40
N ALA A 57 9.35 -4.33 -6.51
CA ALA A 57 8.40 -3.28 -6.85
C ALA A 57 7.70 -3.63 -8.16
N VAL A 58 6.36 -3.68 -8.13
CA VAL A 58 5.53 -3.91 -9.32
C VAL A 58 4.78 -2.63 -9.66
N ASP A 59 4.93 -2.17 -10.89
CA ASP A 59 4.15 -1.07 -11.44
C ASP A 59 3.98 -1.24 -12.95
N GLN A 60 2.83 -0.79 -13.50
CA GLN A 60 2.61 -0.77 -14.95
C GLN A 60 3.28 0.43 -15.63
N TRP A 61 3.66 1.45 -14.87
CA TRP A 61 4.37 2.61 -15.36
C TRP A 61 5.87 2.32 -15.49
N ALA A 62 6.37 2.18 -16.72
CA ALA A 62 7.77 1.86 -16.97
C ALA A 62 8.76 2.88 -16.38
N GLY A 63 8.36 4.16 -16.24
CA GLY A 63 9.18 5.20 -15.61
C GLY A 63 9.39 5.02 -14.11
N ALA A 64 8.70 4.08 -13.45
CA ALA A 64 8.93 3.76 -12.04
C ALA A 64 10.37 3.33 -11.77
N VAL A 65 11.00 2.63 -12.72
CA VAL A 65 12.38 2.11 -12.60
C VAL A 65 13.39 3.21 -12.28
N ASP A 66 13.20 4.41 -12.82
CA ASP A 66 14.13 5.55 -12.65
C ASP A 66 14.16 6.07 -11.20
N TYR A 67 13.19 5.69 -10.38
CA TYR A 67 13.04 6.14 -9.00
C TYR A 67 13.36 5.05 -7.97
N LEU A 68 13.56 3.81 -8.40
CA LEU A 68 13.84 2.69 -7.50
C LEU A 68 15.32 2.64 -7.12
N GLY A 69 15.58 2.27 -5.88
CA GLY A 69 16.93 2.03 -5.37
C GLY A 69 17.61 0.83 -6.05
N PRO A 70 18.96 0.76 -6.06
CA PRO A 70 19.70 -0.29 -6.72
C PRO A 70 19.49 -1.69 -6.10
N ASP A 71 18.93 -1.76 -4.90
CA ASP A 71 18.60 -2.99 -4.18
C ASP A 71 17.14 -3.43 -4.38
N VAL A 72 16.37 -2.74 -5.26
CA VAL A 72 14.98 -3.05 -5.57
C VAL A 72 14.87 -3.73 -6.93
N GLN A 73 14.32 -4.92 -6.96
CA GLN A 73 13.95 -5.61 -8.21
C GLN A 73 12.68 -4.96 -8.75
N ALA A 74 12.76 -4.41 -9.97
CA ALA A 74 11.61 -3.82 -10.65
C ALA A 74 10.94 -4.85 -11.57
N GLU A 75 9.61 -4.94 -11.49
CA GLU A 75 8.76 -5.71 -12.40
C GLU A 75 7.75 -4.76 -13.05
N ILE A 76 7.90 -4.54 -14.35
CA ILE A 76 6.97 -3.70 -15.11
C ILE A 76 5.82 -4.56 -15.60
N SER A 77 4.78 -4.66 -14.78
CA SER A 77 3.60 -5.47 -15.05
C SER A 77 2.36 -4.90 -14.36
N SER A 78 1.20 -5.41 -14.73
CA SER A 78 -0.03 -5.13 -13.99
C SER A 78 -0.01 -5.88 -12.66
N ILE A 79 -0.52 -5.25 -11.60
CA ILE A 79 -0.66 -5.90 -10.28
C ILE A 79 -1.67 -7.06 -10.25
N VAL A 80 -2.43 -7.26 -11.32
CA VAL A 80 -3.31 -8.44 -11.50
C VAL A 80 -2.59 -9.62 -12.15
N ASP A 81 -1.34 -9.43 -12.55
CA ASP A 81 -0.45 -10.47 -13.11
C ASP A 81 0.91 -10.40 -12.42
N LEU A 82 1.11 -11.25 -11.42
CA LEU A 82 2.37 -11.39 -10.70
C LEU A 82 3.14 -12.66 -11.13
N GLY A 83 2.94 -13.14 -12.36
CA GLY A 83 3.52 -14.37 -12.85
C GLY A 83 5.04 -14.47 -12.78
N ALA A 84 5.76 -13.33 -12.80
CA ALA A 84 7.21 -13.27 -12.58
C ALA A 84 7.63 -13.53 -11.11
N ILE A 85 6.70 -13.53 -10.17
CA ILE A 85 6.96 -13.70 -8.74
C ILE A 85 6.57 -15.14 -8.35
N ALA A 86 7.52 -15.87 -7.77
CA ALA A 86 7.33 -17.27 -7.38
C ALA A 86 6.27 -17.41 -6.26
N ASP A 87 5.58 -18.56 -6.27
CA ASP A 87 4.63 -18.91 -5.22
C ASP A 87 5.29 -18.93 -3.85
N ARG A 88 4.56 -18.50 -2.83
CA ARG A 88 4.99 -18.55 -1.41
C ARG A 88 6.40 -17.99 -1.20
N SER A 89 6.71 -16.88 -1.86
CA SER A 89 8.05 -16.25 -1.81
C SER A 89 8.10 -14.90 -1.10
N ILE A 90 6.94 -14.32 -0.74
CA ILE A 90 6.78 -12.99 -0.18
C ILE A 90 6.24 -13.07 1.26
N ASP A 91 6.85 -12.31 2.18
CA ASP A 91 6.43 -12.22 3.57
C ASP A 91 5.51 -11.03 3.81
N PHE A 92 5.71 -9.93 3.06
CA PHE A 92 4.99 -8.68 3.25
C PHE A 92 4.65 -8.05 1.90
N VAL A 93 3.36 -7.99 1.57
CA VAL A 93 2.84 -7.25 0.42
C VAL A 93 2.32 -5.90 0.91
N PHE A 94 2.69 -4.82 0.24
CA PHE A 94 2.23 -3.46 0.52
C PHE A 94 1.57 -2.84 -0.71
N ALA A 95 0.46 -2.16 -0.50
CA ALA A 95 -0.22 -1.37 -1.52
C ALA A 95 -0.70 -0.05 -0.92
N SER A 96 -0.32 1.07 -1.55
CA SER A 96 -0.70 2.41 -1.09
C SER A 96 -1.39 3.20 -2.19
N ASN A 97 -2.68 3.50 -1.99
CA ASN A 97 -3.51 4.24 -2.96
C ASN A 97 -3.50 3.57 -4.35
N VAL A 98 -3.88 2.31 -4.39
CA VAL A 98 -3.86 1.47 -5.59
C VAL A 98 -5.23 0.88 -5.89
N PHE A 99 -5.89 0.28 -4.89
CA PHE A 99 -7.10 -0.53 -5.13
C PHE A 99 -8.34 0.31 -5.44
N GLU A 100 -8.36 1.59 -5.10
CA GLU A 100 -9.38 2.54 -5.52
C GLU A 100 -9.38 2.82 -7.04
N HIS A 101 -8.28 2.51 -7.72
CA HIS A 101 -8.11 2.64 -9.17
C HIS A 101 -8.48 1.35 -9.94
N LEU A 102 -8.75 0.26 -9.24
CA LEU A 102 -9.15 -1.02 -9.84
C LEU A 102 -10.67 -1.21 -9.78
N ARG A 103 -11.22 -1.79 -10.83
CA ARG A 103 -12.58 -2.35 -10.74
C ARG A 103 -12.58 -3.52 -9.76
N GLN A 104 -13.73 -3.79 -9.16
CA GLN A 104 -13.86 -4.84 -8.14
C GLN A 104 -13.39 -6.22 -8.64
N ALA A 105 -13.65 -6.57 -9.91
CA ALA A 105 -13.20 -7.82 -10.50
C ALA A 105 -11.66 -7.89 -10.64
N GLU A 106 -11.03 -6.79 -11.03
CA GLU A 106 -9.57 -6.69 -11.14
C GLU A 106 -8.93 -6.80 -9.75
N PHE A 107 -9.52 -6.17 -8.74
CA PHE A 107 -9.04 -6.32 -7.37
C PHE A 107 -9.17 -7.76 -6.87
N ALA A 108 -10.29 -8.46 -7.16
CA ALA A 108 -10.44 -9.87 -6.82
C ALA A 108 -9.35 -10.73 -7.50
N THR A 109 -9.05 -10.48 -8.77
CA THR A 109 -7.96 -11.16 -9.50
C THR A 109 -6.59 -10.89 -8.85
N CYS A 110 -6.31 -9.62 -8.50
CA CYS A 110 -5.09 -9.25 -7.78
C CYS A 110 -4.99 -10.00 -6.44
N LEU A 111 -6.08 -10.16 -5.69
CA LEU A 111 -6.08 -10.91 -4.43
C LEU A 111 -5.79 -12.40 -4.62
N VAL A 112 -6.13 -13.00 -5.76
CA VAL A 112 -5.73 -14.39 -6.09
C VAL A 112 -4.20 -14.46 -6.21
N GLU A 113 -3.60 -13.56 -6.96
CA GLU A 113 -2.15 -13.48 -7.13
C GLU A 113 -1.43 -13.16 -5.81
N VAL A 114 -1.94 -12.21 -5.04
CA VAL A 114 -1.40 -11.88 -3.70
C VAL A 114 -1.39 -13.12 -2.79
N LYS A 115 -2.48 -13.90 -2.77
CA LYS A 115 -2.53 -15.13 -1.98
C LYS A 115 -1.54 -16.18 -2.48
N ARG A 116 -1.33 -16.29 -3.79
CA ARG A 116 -0.38 -17.23 -4.39
C ARG A 116 1.06 -16.90 -3.97
N VAL A 117 1.46 -15.63 -4.04
CA VAL A 117 2.85 -15.22 -3.77
C VAL A 117 3.16 -15.13 -2.28
N LEU A 118 2.16 -14.92 -1.41
CA LEU A 118 2.38 -14.84 0.03
C LEU A 118 2.81 -16.18 0.62
N ARG A 119 3.80 -16.13 1.51
CA ARG A 119 4.16 -17.25 2.38
C ARG A 119 3.07 -17.50 3.44
N PRO A 120 3.03 -18.69 4.05
CA PRO A 120 2.26 -18.91 5.27
C PRO A 120 2.61 -17.84 6.32
N ARG A 121 1.60 -17.17 6.89
CA ARG A 121 1.72 -16.02 7.80
C ARG A 121 2.22 -14.71 7.15
N GLY A 122 2.44 -14.70 5.84
CA GLY A 122 2.69 -13.46 5.10
C GLY A 122 1.45 -12.56 5.12
N THR A 123 1.67 -11.25 5.00
CA THR A 123 0.61 -10.25 5.16
C THR A 123 0.43 -9.37 3.93
N LEU A 124 -0.83 -9.06 3.61
CA LEU A 124 -1.22 -7.97 2.73
C LEU A 124 -1.50 -6.73 3.59
N ASN A 125 -0.86 -5.62 3.26
CA ASN A 125 -0.93 -4.36 3.99
C ASN A 125 -1.40 -3.25 3.05
N ILE A 126 -2.56 -2.68 3.33
CA ILE A 126 -3.26 -1.74 2.45
C ILE A 126 -3.37 -0.38 3.15
N LEU A 127 -2.87 0.66 2.49
CA LEU A 127 -3.06 2.05 2.87
C LEU A 127 -3.81 2.76 1.74
N GLN A 128 -5.05 3.20 2.00
CA GLN A 128 -5.86 3.86 0.97
C GLN A 128 -6.92 4.79 1.55
N PRO A 129 -7.55 5.65 0.73
CA PRO A 129 -8.63 6.51 1.17
C PRO A 129 -9.77 5.72 1.80
N ASN A 130 -10.27 6.18 2.95
CA ASN A 130 -11.50 5.68 3.53
C ASN A 130 -12.66 6.61 3.14
N TYR A 131 -13.49 6.16 2.22
CA TYR A 131 -14.60 6.97 1.69
C TYR A 131 -15.48 7.59 2.77
N ARG A 132 -15.65 6.93 3.92
CA ARG A 132 -16.42 7.47 5.06
C ARG A 132 -15.88 8.81 5.58
N PHE A 133 -14.64 9.13 5.33
CA PHE A 133 -13.98 10.33 5.86
C PHE A 133 -13.47 11.29 4.79
N CYS A 134 -13.57 10.90 3.51
CA CYS A 134 -13.10 11.70 2.37
C CYS A 134 -14.10 11.76 1.20
N CYS A 135 -15.39 11.51 1.44
CA CYS A 135 -16.40 11.45 0.39
C CYS A 135 -16.47 12.73 -0.47
N ASN A 136 -16.24 13.90 0.13
CA ASN A 136 -16.29 15.17 -0.58
C ASN A 136 -15.11 15.37 -1.54
N GLU A 137 -13.94 14.81 -1.23
CA GLU A 137 -12.71 14.96 -2.01
C GLU A 137 -12.33 13.69 -2.78
N TYR A 138 -13.09 12.61 -2.62
CA TYR A 138 -12.72 11.30 -3.16
C TYR A 138 -12.58 11.31 -4.67
N PHE A 139 -13.52 11.96 -5.35
CA PHE A 139 -13.54 12.07 -6.81
C PHE A 139 -12.83 13.33 -7.35
N ASP A 140 -12.10 14.08 -6.50
CA ASP A 140 -11.12 15.06 -6.99
C ASP A 140 -10.00 14.37 -7.78
N ASP A 141 -9.79 13.06 -7.53
CA ASP A 141 -9.02 12.19 -8.40
C ASP A 141 -9.97 11.43 -9.34
N TYR A 142 -9.95 11.83 -10.61
CA TYR A 142 -10.83 11.27 -11.66
C TYR A 142 -10.53 9.81 -11.99
N THR A 143 -9.42 9.26 -11.50
CA THR A 143 -9.01 7.88 -11.75
C THR A 143 -9.55 6.90 -10.69
N HIS A 144 -10.21 7.39 -9.64
CA HIS A 144 -10.89 6.54 -8.68
C HIS A 144 -12.15 5.93 -9.33
N VAL A 145 -12.18 4.62 -9.43
CA VAL A 145 -13.28 3.85 -10.04
C VAL A 145 -14.03 2.98 -9.04
N ALA A 146 -13.44 2.71 -7.88
CA ALA A 146 -14.05 1.90 -6.83
C ALA A 146 -14.08 2.64 -5.48
N ILE A 147 -15.15 2.41 -4.72
CA ILE A 147 -15.37 3.04 -3.42
C ILE A 147 -15.22 2.01 -2.32
N TYR A 148 -14.28 2.24 -1.39
CA TYR A 148 -14.11 1.40 -0.21
C TYR A 148 -14.19 2.23 1.07
N SER A 149 -14.98 1.74 2.03
CA SER A 149 -14.87 2.11 3.43
C SER A 149 -14.02 1.07 4.16
N ASP A 150 -13.59 1.39 5.39
CA ASP A 150 -12.94 0.42 6.27
C ASP A 150 -13.75 -0.88 6.43
N ARG A 151 -15.09 -0.76 6.45
CA ARG A 151 -16.00 -1.91 6.58
C ARG A 151 -16.06 -2.72 5.29
N SER A 152 -16.41 -2.06 4.16
CA SER A 152 -16.57 -2.75 2.88
C SER A 152 -15.25 -3.35 2.37
N LEU A 153 -14.10 -2.71 2.63
CA LEU A 153 -12.81 -3.30 2.32
C LEU A 153 -12.54 -4.56 3.15
N CYS A 154 -12.77 -4.50 4.46
CA CYS A 154 -12.59 -5.68 5.31
C CYS A 154 -13.52 -6.84 4.91
N ASP A 155 -14.76 -6.55 4.53
CA ASP A 155 -15.71 -7.58 4.06
C ASP A 155 -15.26 -8.14 2.71
N PHE A 156 -14.82 -7.29 1.79
CA PHE A 156 -14.30 -7.72 0.49
C PHE A 156 -13.07 -8.62 0.62
N LEU A 157 -12.14 -8.30 1.52
CA LEU A 157 -10.97 -9.15 1.80
C LEU A 157 -11.40 -10.53 2.34
N ARG A 158 -12.37 -10.56 3.27
CA ARG A 158 -12.86 -11.82 3.86
C ARG A 158 -13.51 -12.73 2.82
N VAL A 159 -14.39 -12.21 1.97
CA VAL A 159 -15.04 -13.03 0.92
C VAL A 159 -14.05 -13.51 -0.13
N ASN A 160 -12.88 -12.88 -0.24
CA ASN A 160 -11.79 -13.31 -1.11
C ASN A 160 -10.74 -14.20 -0.40
N GLY A 161 -11.07 -14.74 0.78
CA GLY A 161 -10.24 -15.71 1.49
C GLY A 161 -9.06 -15.13 2.26
N LEU A 162 -9.20 -13.88 2.74
CA LEU A 162 -8.22 -13.24 3.60
C LEU A 162 -8.82 -12.94 4.97
N ARG A 163 -8.08 -13.21 6.04
CA ARG A 163 -8.44 -12.88 7.41
C ARG A 163 -7.86 -11.51 7.78
N VAL A 164 -8.72 -10.55 8.06
CA VAL A 164 -8.29 -9.22 8.52
C VAL A 164 -7.76 -9.33 9.95
N VAL A 165 -6.49 -8.97 10.16
CA VAL A 165 -5.81 -9.00 11.47
C VAL A 165 -5.73 -7.63 12.12
N GLU A 166 -5.76 -6.56 11.33
CA GLU A 166 -5.77 -5.19 11.83
C GLU A 166 -6.56 -4.29 10.89
N CYS A 167 -7.38 -3.40 11.45
CA CYS A 167 -8.04 -2.35 10.70
C CYS A 167 -7.97 -1.04 11.50
N LYS A 168 -7.34 -0.03 10.91
CA LYS A 168 -7.31 1.35 11.40
C LYS A 168 -8.12 2.24 10.46
N PRO A 169 -9.38 2.54 10.77
CA PRO A 169 -10.26 3.34 9.90
C PRO A 169 -9.73 4.75 9.63
N ARG A 170 -8.93 5.30 10.56
CA ARG A 170 -8.27 6.61 10.47
C ARG A 170 -6.79 6.43 10.78
N PHE A 171 -5.94 6.49 9.77
CA PHE A 171 -4.50 6.28 9.94
C PHE A 171 -3.70 7.52 9.53
N LEU A 172 -3.85 8.01 8.31
CA LEU A 172 -3.13 9.17 7.79
C LEU A 172 -4.08 10.21 7.16
N PRO A 173 -3.67 11.48 7.06
CA PRO A 173 -4.34 12.46 6.20
C PRO A 173 -4.33 12.01 4.73
N LEU A 174 -5.32 12.44 3.95
CA LEU A 174 -5.45 12.08 2.54
C LEU A 174 -4.31 12.64 1.68
N THR A 175 -3.79 13.80 2.04
CA THR A 175 -2.80 14.51 1.22
C THR A 175 -1.77 15.22 2.09
N ILE A 176 -0.55 15.35 1.56
CA ILE A 176 0.52 16.18 2.11
C ILE A 176 0.45 17.63 1.60
N LYS A 177 -0.51 17.98 0.75
CA LYS A 177 -0.67 19.34 0.21
C LYS A 177 -1.10 20.38 1.27
N SER A 178 -1.12 19.99 2.55
CA SER A 178 -1.33 20.93 3.67
C SER A 178 -0.16 21.92 3.77
N ARG A 179 -0.43 23.13 4.30
CA ARG A 179 0.60 24.14 4.60
C ARG A 179 1.44 23.78 5.84
N LEU A 180 1.12 22.68 6.52
CA LEU A 180 1.87 22.23 7.69
C LEU A 180 3.24 21.67 7.26
N PRO A 181 4.30 22.00 8.02
CA PRO A 181 5.62 21.47 7.73
C PRO A 181 5.66 19.97 7.94
N VAL A 182 6.33 19.27 7.03
CA VAL A 182 6.53 17.81 7.09
C VAL A 182 7.80 17.52 7.90
N TRP A 183 7.75 17.73 9.22
CA TRP A 183 8.87 17.45 10.10
C TRP A 183 8.79 16.04 10.68
N PRO A 184 9.89 15.27 10.71
CA PRO A 184 9.92 13.91 11.26
C PRO A 184 9.39 13.82 12.69
N ALA A 185 9.68 14.83 13.55
CA ALA A 185 9.19 14.86 14.92
C ALA A 185 7.65 14.98 14.97
N LEU A 186 7.05 15.81 14.11
CA LEU A 186 5.60 15.98 14.04
C LEU A 186 4.92 14.72 13.52
N ILE A 187 5.51 14.08 12.50
CA ILE A 187 4.99 12.80 11.96
C ILE A 187 5.02 11.71 13.04
N ARG A 188 6.13 11.59 13.78
CA ARG A 188 6.25 10.62 14.88
C ARG A 188 5.23 10.90 15.99
N ALA A 189 5.06 12.15 16.39
CA ALA A 189 4.04 12.55 17.37
C ALA A 189 2.63 12.21 16.88
N TYR A 190 2.33 12.49 15.60
CA TYR A 190 1.06 12.10 14.99
C TYR A 190 0.85 10.58 15.00
N LEU A 191 1.87 9.78 14.62
CA LEU A 191 1.78 8.32 14.63
C LEU A 191 1.56 7.76 16.05
N ALA A 192 2.17 8.36 17.06
CA ALA A 192 2.03 7.94 18.46
C ALA A 192 0.69 8.39 19.09
N SER A 193 0.07 9.47 18.57
CA SER A 193 -1.19 9.98 19.12
C SER A 193 -2.34 9.00 18.93
N PRO A 194 -3.20 8.77 19.94
CA PRO A 194 -4.45 8.03 19.75
C PRO A 194 -5.49 8.80 18.93
N ILE A 195 -5.38 10.13 18.92
CA ILE A 195 -6.28 11.01 18.13
C ILE A 195 -5.59 11.30 16.80
N LYS A 196 -6.29 11.03 15.69
CA LYS A 196 -5.83 11.19 14.31
C LYS A 196 -6.58 12.35 13.63
N PRO A 197 -6.25 13.61 13.92
CA PRO A 197 -6.93 14.73 13.27
C PRO A 197 -6.71 14.65 11.76
N LEU A 198 -7.74 15.01 10.98
CA LEU A 198 -7.70 15.03 9.52
C LEU A 198 -7.37 13.68 8.85
N ALA A 199 -7.31 12.57 9.61
CA ALA A 199 -7.08 11.27 9.03
C ALA A 199 -8.27 10.85 8.15
N LYS A 200 -7.98 10.60 6.90
CA LYS A 200 -8.92 10.22 5.85
C LYS A 200 -8.51 8.92 5.15
N GLN A 201 -7.28 8.47 5.34
CA GLN A 201 -6.82 7.16 4.88
C GLN A 201 -6.97 6.12 5.98
N MET A 202 -7.33 4.91 5.58
CA MET A 202 -7.33 3.71 6.42
C MET A 202 -6.05 2.89 6.22
N PHE A 203 -5.71 2.10 7.23
CA PHE A 203 -4.70 1.07 7.12
C PHE A 203 -5.30 -0.27 7.52
N VAL A 204 -5.20 -1.26 6.64
CA VAL A 204 -5.75 -2.61 6.83
C VAL A 204 -4.64 -3.62 6.61
N ARG A 205 -4.52 -4.58 7.54
CA ARG A 205 -3.65 -5.75 7.41
C ARG A 205 -4.49 -7.01 7.35
N ALA A 206 -4.16 -7.88 6.42
CA ALA A 206 -4.81 -9.16 6.26
C ALA A 206 -3.78 -10.27 6.01
N GLU A 207 -4.13 -11.50 6.39
CA GLU A 207 -3.37 -12.73 6.13
C GLU A 207 -4.21 -13.66 5.30
N VAL A 208 -3.59 -14.59 4.60
CA VAL A 208 -4.34 -15.67 3.94
C VAL A 208 -5.06 -16.49 5.01
N ASP A 209 -6.34 -16.71 4.85
CA ASP A 209 -7.09 -17.58 5.77
C ASP A 209 -6.63 -19.03 5.59
N CYS A 210 -6.09 -19.61 6.67
CA CYS A 210 -5.55 -20.96 6.65
C CYS A 210 -6.58 -22.03 6.24
N ASN A 211 -7.87 -21.75 6.36
CA ASN A 211 -8.95 -22.62 5.93
C ASN A 211 -9.17 -22.59 4.40
N THR A 212 -8.53 -21.68 3.68
CA THR A 212 -8.68 -21.47 2.23
C THR A 212 -7.42 -21.82 1.43
N TRP A 213 -6.36 -22.34 2.09
CA TRP A 213 -5.17 -22.82 1.39
C TRP A 213 -5.52 -24.07 0.58
N PRO A 214 -5.25 -24.11 -0.72
CA PRO A 214 -5.25 -25.38 -1.45
C PRO A 214 -4.13 -26.26 -0.86
N GLU A 215 -4.46 -27.54 -0.60
CA GLU A 215 -3.50 -28.58 -0.17
C GLU A 215 -2.38 -28.80 -1.20
#